data_01155280234fcb9265d0fafbfc9fbb2e
#
_entry.id   01155280234fcb9265d0fafbfc9fbb2e
#
_cell.length_a   1.000
_cell.length_b   1.000
_cell.length_c   1.000
_cell.angle_alpha   90.00
_cell.angle_beta   90.00
_cell.angle_gamma   90.00
#
_symmetry.space_group_name_H-M   'P 1'
#
loop_
_entity.id
_entity.type
_entity.pdbx_description
1 polymer ?
#
loop_
_entity_poly.entity_id
_entity_poly.type
_entity_poly.pdbx_seq_one_letter_code
_entity_poly.pdbx_strand_id
1 'polypeptide(L)'
;MRTSTLSTLLAALALGAGTRPCVAQTHSPSVTVITGTLLGSDGAPMKLAHVHVYPTFRRNRFARATADRDGHFAIATTGSGLFLVQFTGVDHYSATIPLVLAAPATIALDVRLKHYAYTDTLERVLAVGDWNGFSPGSAKPLVRQPDGRYTLEVDATADTLAYQLIGLEATGGSRRSINGPQTEWSVYDNRSDYRSVIRAHNGHATIVLDPAALDRRQSELAIVFRNPGSPAARQYELNHSWDVVRQAYFDSSRAQYQRHDAPHFDWAPAVARQSAALARERDPLLRQILLLQLLDAAQLDATIGRSVAQRIVGEVPPSSPLWTDPIRTPWMISQAFEIAAGVTGDRVDTASSLAALAYLDSAIAAQPDSELQAMTLRGARRIARAINDDARANDYYTRLVTDYPYSSWTALVKSQVAPRRVWRDGAQVPAFHLAALDDTSVTYTPASLAGKVYLLDFWATWCGPCVGEMKYLQAAHDSLASRGLEILSVSLDRTPADVRRFRTGAWKMPWLQAYVSGASGDPQMRDLEITILPRTMLIGRDGKILAVDEELRGDALLPTLRHALEGQEGR
;
A
#
# COMPACT_ATOMS: atom_id res chain seq x y z
N MET A 1 3.19 0.18 35.03
CA MET A 1 2.94 -0.90 35.99
C MET A 1 1.54 -1.48 35.77
N ARG A 2 1.32 -2.36 34.81
CA ARG A 2 0.09 -3.19 34.61
C ARG A 2 0.39 -4.30 33.59
N THR A 3 1.41 -5.10 33.80
CA THR A 3 1.80 -6.22 32.90
C THR A 3 1.76 -7.60 33.58
N SER A 4 1.38 -7.67 34.87
CA SER A 4 1.47 -8.94 35.64
C SER A 4 0.18 -9.79 35.65
N THR A 5 -0.95 -9.28 35.21
CA THR A 5 -2.24 -10.00 35.27
C THR A 5 -2.55 -10.89 34.08
N LEU A 6 -1.96 -10.66 32.90
CA LEU A 6 -2.19 -11.51 31.72
C LEU A 6 -1.40 -12.84 31.75
N SER A 7 -0.20 -12.82 32.33
CA SER A 7 0.63 -14.05 32.40
C SER A 7 0.05 -15.12 33.32
N THR A 8 -0.71 -14.71 34.34
CA THR A 8 -1.34 -15.65 35.29
C THR A 8 -2.58 -16.37 34.73
N LEU A 9 -3.28 -15.75 33.77
CA LEU A 9 -4.45 -16.38 33.13
C LEU A 9 -4.07 -17.47 32.12
N LEU A 10 -2.92 -17.35 31.45
CA LEU A 10 -2.40 -18.35 30.50
C LEU A 10 -1.90 -19.62 31.21
N ALA A 11 -1.36 -19.52 32.41
CA ALA A 11 -0.90 -20.68 33.18
C ALA A 11 -2.04 -21.57 33.73
N ALA A 12 -3.22 -21.01 33.93
CA ALA A 12 -4.39 -21.74 34.44
C ALA A 12 -5.09 -22.60 33.36
N LEU A 13 -4.84 -22.36 32.08
CA LEU A 13 -5.43 -23.12 30.97
C LEU A 13 -4.64 -24.40 30.60
N ALA A 14 -3.43 -24.58 31.10
CA ALA A 14 -2.56 -25.72 30.76
C ALA A 14 -2.65 -26.92 31.74
N LEU A 15 -3.41 -26.85 32.83
CA LEU A 15 -3.41 -27.87 33.91
C LEU A 15 -4.75 -28.56 34.18
N GLY A 16 -5.67 -28.62 33.23
CA GLY A 16 -6.99 -29.21 33.40
C GLY A 16 -7.34 -30.44 32.57
N ALA A 17 -6.50 -31.49 32.60
CA ALA A 17 -6.88 -32.81 32.08
C ALA A 17 -7.34 -33.73 33.22
N GLY A 18 -8.61 -33.59 33.61
CA GLY A 18 -9.25 -34.45 34.62
C GLY A 18 -10.74 -34.64 34.26
N THR A 19 -11.10 -35.82 33.88
CA THR A 19 -12.40 -36.28 33.41
C THR A 19 -13.56 -36.08 34.40
N ARG A 20 -14.55 -35.22 34.04
CA ARG A 20 -15.93 -35.27 34.46
C ARG A 20 -16.79 -34.58 33.40
N PRO A 21 -17.99 -35.09 32.99
CA PRO A 21 -18.83 -34.39 32.05
C PRO A 21 -19.51 -33.22 32.78
N CYS A 22 -18.95 -32.02 32.60
CA CYS A 22 -19.61 -30.81 33.00
C CYS A 22 -20.33 -30.22 31.78
N VAL A 23 -21.60 -29.95 31.90
CA VAL A 23 -22.40 -29.21 30.93
C VAL A 23 -21.67 -27.88 30.69
N ALA A 24 -21.07 -27.73 29.53
CA ALA A 24 -20.35 -26.53 29.17
C ALA A 24 -21.35 -25.36 29.06
N GLN A 25 -21.39 -24.53 30.07
CA GLN A 25 -21.83 -23.13 29.88
C GLN A 25 -20.86 -22.50 28.92
N THR A 26 -21.28 -22.25 27.69
CA THR A 26 -20.54 -21.51 26.66
C THR A 26 -20.44 -20.05 27.11
N HIS A 27 -19.49 -19.74 27.97
CA HIS A 27 -19.09 -18.37 28.18
C HIS A 27 -18.37 -17.92 26.90
N SER A 28 -18.93 -16.95 26.19
CA SER A 28 -18.22 -16.26 25.11
C SER A 28 -16.90 -15.74 25.66
N PRO A 29 -15.77 -16.00 25.01
CA PRO A 29 -14.48 -15.56 25.51
C PRO A 29 -14.46 -14.02 25.61
N SER A 30 -13.96 -13.49 26.72
CA SER A 30 -13.79 -12.04 26.89
C SER A 30 -12.60 -11.50 26.09
N VAL A 31 -11.75 -12.37 25.58
CA VAL A 31 -10.55 -12.07 24.79
C VAL A 31 -10.46 -12.99 23.57
N THR A 32 -9.87 -12.51 22.49
CA THR A 32 -9.49 -13.37 21.37
C THR A 32 -8.19 -14.08 21.72
N VAL A 33 -8.17 -15.39 21.55
CA VAL A 33 -6.99 -16.24 21.76
C VAL A 33 -6.63 -16.90 20.43
N ILE A 34 -5.38 -16.70 19.99
CA ILE A 34 -4.85 -17.33 18.78
C ILE A 34 -3.75 -18.31 19.22
N THR A 35 -3.91 -19.57 18.88
CA THR A 35 -2.97 -20.65 19.22
C THR A 35 -2.58 -21.42 17.99
N GLY A 36 -1.43 -22.11 18.05
CA GLY A 36 -1.04 -22.98 16.96
C GLY A 36 0.41 -23.42 17.02
N THR A 37 0.89 -23.88 15.86
CA THR A 37 2.27 -24.31 15.67
C THR A 37 2.91 -23.49 14.56
N LEU A 38 4.13 -23.00 14.77
CA LEU A 38 4.91 -22.25 13.80
C LEU A 38 6.15 -23.04 13.41
N LEU A 39 6.18 -23.48 12.15
CA LEU A 39 7.18 -24.39 11.61
C LEU A 39 7.96 -23.74 10.48
N GLY A 40 9.21 -24.18 10.30
CA GLY A 40 10.00 -23.88 9.12
C GLY A 40 9.52 -24.64 7.88
N SER A 41 10.10 -24.34 6.74
CA SER A 41 9.77 -24.97 5.45
C SER A 41 10.01 -26.49 5.42
N ASP A 42 10.90 -26.98 6.26
CA ASP A 42 11.22 -28.40 6.47
C ASP A 42 10.22 -29.12 7.41
N GLY A 43 9.28 -28.37 7.99
CA GLY A 43 8.33 -28.87 8.97
C GLY A 43 8.88 -28.99 10.40
N ALA A 44 10.12 -28.59 10.64
CA ALA A 44 10.69 -28.56 11.99
C ALA A 44 10.27 -27.28 12.74
N PRO A 45 10.23 -27.32 14.10
CA PRO A 45 10.00 -26.12 14.90
C PRO A 45 11.07 -25.05 14.63
N MET A 46 10.63 -23.82 14.44
CA MET A 46 11.54 -22.72 14.14
C MET A 46 12.18 -22.16 15.41
N LYS A 47 13.48 -21.94 15.36
CA LYS A 47 14.17 -21.17 16.41
C LYS A 47 13.77 -19.70 16.35
N LEU A 48 13.59 -19.08 17.51
CA LEU A 48 13.28 -17.64 17.65
C LEU A 48 12.03 -17.19 16.87
N ALA A 49 11.08 -18.10 16.63
CA ALA A 49 9.85 -17.75 15.94
C ALA A 49 8.95 -16.84 16.80
N HIS A 50 8.42 -15.79 16.17
CA HIS A 50 7.54 -14.84 16.85
C HIS A 50 6.20 -14.71 16.13
N VAL A 51 5.16 -14.50 16.94
CA VAL A 51 3.82 -14.13 16.48
C VAL A 51 3.47 -12.77 17.05
N HIS A 52 3.04 -11.86 16.17
CA HIS A 52 2.59 -10.52 16.53
C HIS A 52 1.14 -10.34 16.14
N VAL A 53 0.37 -9.69 17.00
CA VAL A 53 -1.01 -9.30 16.70
C VAL A 53 -1.12 -7.78 16.83
N TYR A 54 -1.42 -7.14 15.71
CA TYR A 54 -1.60 -5.70 15.63
C TYR A 54 -3.11 -5.41 15.51
N PRO A 55 -3.73 -4.73 16.48
CA PRO A 55 -5.16 -4.43 16.46
C PRO A 55 -5.56 -3.37 15.42
N THR A 56 -4.59 -2.71 14.81
CA THR A 56 -4.72 -1.78 13.68
C THR A 56 -3.35 -1.59 13.04
N PHE A 57 -3.25 -0.88 11.90
CA PHE A 57 -1.95 -0.48 11.31
C PHE A 57 -1.07 0.38 12.22
N ARG A 58 -1.56 0.82 13.38
CA ARG A 58 -0.75 1.48 14.40
C ARG A 58 0.16 0.46 15.09
N ARG A 59 1.36 0.29 14.55
CA ARG A 59 2.40 -0.64 15.04
C ARG A 59 2.84 -0.41 16.49
N ASN A 60 2.31 0.60 17.18
CA ASN A 60 2.72 0.99 18.54
C ASN A 60 1.99 0.24 19.67
N ARG A 61 0.94 -0.53 19.35
CA ARG A 61 0.21 -1.36 20.33
C ARG A 61 0.01 -2.74 19.73
N PHE A 62 0.89 -3.67 20.06
CA PHE A 62 0.79 -5.05 19.60
C PHE A 62 0.99 -6.03 20.75
N ALA A 63 0.33 -7.17 20.66
CA ALA A 63 0.65 -8.33 21.46
C ALA A 63 1.73 -9.14 20.73
N ARG A 64 2.64 -9.77 21.48
CA ARG A 64 3.69 -10.64 20.96
C ARG A 64 3.77 -11.91 21.77
N ALA A 65 3.95 -13.03 21.09
CA ALA A 65 4.33 -14.30 21.67
C ALA A 65 5.57 -14.86 20.94
N THR A 66 6.40 -15.60 21.66
CA THR A 66 7.48 -16.38 21.11
C THR A 66 7.03 -17.84 21.10
N ALA A 67 7.24 -18.55 20.00
CA ALA A 67 6.99 -19.98 19.94
C ALA A 67 7.98 -20.72 20.84
N ASP A 68 7.51 -21.80 21.46
CA ASP A 68 8.35 -22.67 22.28
C ASP A 68 9.28 -23.56 21.41
N ARG A 69 10.07 -24.43 22.04
CA ARG A 69 10.99 -25.34 21.35
C ARG A 69 10.29 -26.32 20.40
N ASP A 70 9.01 -26.59 20.61
CA ASP A 70 8.20 -27.48 19.79
C ASP A 70 7.39 -26.69 18.75
N GLY A 71 7.62 -25.38 18.66
CA GLY A 71 6.96 -24.46 17.73
C GLY A 71 5.57 -23.99 18.16
N HIS A 72 5.10 -24.37 19.36
CA HIS A 72 3.79 -23.97 19.82
C HIS A 72 3.77 -22.50 20.27
N PHE A 73 2.69 -21.81 19.95
CA PHE A 73 2.44 -20.45 20.41
C PHE A 73 1.02 -20.25 20.92
N ALA A 74 0.86 -19.31 21.84
CA ALA A 74 -0.44 -18.80 22.28
C ALA A 74 -0.33 -17.29 22.48
N ILE A 75 -1.27 -16.54 21.91
CA ILE A 75 -1.33 -15.09 22.01
C ILE A 75 -2.76 -14.64 22.24
N ALA A 76 -2.95 -13.69 23.15
CA ALA A 76 -4.25 -13.12 23.48
C ALA A 76 -4.31 -11.64 23.11
N THR A 77 -5.48 -11.21 22.61
CA THR A 77 -5.77 -9.80 22.32
C THR A 77 -7.21 -9.48 22.68
N THR A 78 -7.53 -8.21 22.82
CA THR A 78 -8.86 -7.72 23.18
C THR A 78 -9.42 -6.81 22.10
N GLY A 79 -10.74 -6.68 22.05
CA GLY A 79 -11.44 -5.80 21.12
C GLY A 79 -12.00 -6.53 19.90
N SER A 80 -12.61 -5.76 19.03
CA SER A 80 -13.15 -6.16 17.72
C SER A 80 -12.50 -5.31 16.62
N GLY A 81 -12.71 -5.67 15.37
CA GLY A 81 -12.14 -4.98 14.21
C GLY A 81 -11.07 -5.80 13.50
N LEU A 82 -10.19 -5.10 12.79
CA LEU A 82 -9.09 -5.72 12.05
C LEU A 82 -7.92 -6.04 12.98
N PHE A 83 -7.47 -7.27 12.90
CA PHE A 83 -6.21 -7.75 13.47
C PHE A 83 -5.30 -8.24 12.36
N LEU A 84 -4.08 -7.74 12.33
CA LEU A 84 -3.01 -8.30 11.52
C LEU A 84 -2.24 -9.29 12.38
N VAL A 85 -2.29 -10.57 12.04
CA VAL A 85 -1.52 -11.62 12.69
C VAL A 85 -0.29 -11.91 11.84
N GLN A 86 0.88 -11.50 12.34
CA GLN A 86 2.15 -11.67 11.63
C GLN A 86 2.96 -12.79 12.29
N PHE A 87 3.50 -13.66 11.45
CA PHE A 87 4.39 -14.75 11.82
C PHE A 87 5.77 -14.47 11.25
N THR A 88 6.80 -14.60 12.08
CA THR A 88 8.19 -14.34 11.67
C THR A 88 9.12 -15.44 12.16
N GLY A 89 10.17 -15.71 11.43
CA GLY A 89 11.21 -16.65 11.78
C GLY A 89 12.51 -16.37 11.04
N VAL A 90 13.63 -16.88 11.57
CA VAL A 90 14.95 -16.68 10.97
C VAL A 90 14.99 -17.32 9.58
N ASP A 91 15.57 -16.60 8.60
CA ASP A 91 15.74 -17.03 7.21
C ASP A 91 14.45 -17.39 6.46
N HIS A 92 13.31 -16.90 6.95
CA HIS A 92 12.02 -17.09 6.33
C HIS A 92 11.31 -15.76 6.03
N TYR A 93 10.50 -15.75 4.99
CA TYR A 93 9.59 -14.63 4.73
C TYR A 93 8.53 -14.55 5.81
N SER A 94 8.29 -13.35 6.32
CA SER A 94 7.17 -13.13 7.25
C SER A 94 5.84 -13.37 6.53
N ALA A 95 4.91 -14.02 7.20
CA ALA A 95 3.52 -14.15 6.75
C ALA A 95 2.63 -13.24 7.57
N THR A 96 1.64 -12.60 6.96
CA THR A 96 0.66 -11.77 7.66
C THR A 96 -0.75 -12.15 7.22
N ILE A 97 -1.61 -12.43 8.19
CA ILE A 97 -3.02 -12.76 7.97
C ILE A 97 -3.87 -11.59 8.49
N PRO A 98 -4.65 -10.92 7.64
CA PRO A 98 -5.67 -10.00 8.09
C PRO A 98 -6.91 -10.79 8.57
N LEU A 99 -7.33 -10.57 9.81
CA LEU A 99 -8.53 -11.14 10.39
C LEU A 99 -9.43 -10.03 10.92
N VAL A 100 -10.65 -9.96 10.46
CA VAL A 100 -11.66 -9.06 11.00
C VAL A 100 -12.57 -9.84 11.93
N LEU A 101 -12.67 -9.41 13.18
CA LEU A 101 -13.42 -10.07 14.23
C LEU A 101 -14.56 -9.17 14.70
N ALA A 102 -15.78 -9.65 14.61
CA ALA A 102 -16.96 -8.96 15.15
C ALA A 102 -17.07 -9.08 16.67
N ALA A 103 -16.52 -10.17 17.22
CA ALA A 103 -16.49 -10.47 18.65
C ALA A 103 -15.23 -11.29 18.99
N PRO A 104 -14.85 -11.36 20.28
CA PRO A 104 -13.77 -12.23 20.74
C PRO A 104 -13.95 -13.69 20.31
N ALA A 105 -12.87 -14.34 19.90
CA ALA A 105 -12.88 -15.68 19.33
C ALA A 105 -11.67 -16.51 19.76
N THR A 106 -11.81 -17.84 19.69
CA THR A 106 -10.65 -18.75 19.78
C THR A 106 -10.29 -19.23 18.38
N ILE A 107 -9.06 -19.00 17.96
CA ILE A 107 -8.54 -19.33 16.63
C ILE A 107 -7.36 -20.26 16.80
N ALA A 108 -7.40 -21.43 16.16
CA ALA A 108 -6.31 -22.38 16.17
C ALA A 108 -5.85 -22.66 14.75
N LEU A 109 -4.54 -22.44 14.47
CA LEU A 109 -3.96 -22.62 13.13
C LEU A 109 -2.51 -23.05 13.22
N ASP A 110 -2.08 -23.77 12.19
CA ASP A 110 -0.69 -24.16 12.01
C ASP A 110 -0.12 -23.41 10.82
N VAL A 111 1.09 -22.88 10.97
CA VAL A 111 1.77 -22.05 9.96
C VAL A 111 3.11 -22.68 9.63
N ARG A 112 3.36 -22.88 8.33
CA ARG A 112 4.67 -23.23 7.79
C ARG A 112 5.16 -22.06 6.96
N LEU A 113 6.23 -21.39 7.39
CA LEU A 113 6.76 -20.23 6.71
C LEU A 113 7.55 -20.63 5.46
N LYS A 114 7.52 -19.74 4.47
CA LYS A 114 8.31 -19.85 3.25
C LYS A 114 9.77 -19.46 3.56
N HIS A 115 10.70 -20.34 3.24
CA HIS A 115 12.13 -20.09 3.34
C HIS A 115 12.63 -19.12 2.26
N TYR A 116 13.75 -18.42 2.51
CA TYR A 116 14.45 -17.69 1.47
C TYR A 116 15.11 -18.68 0.50
N ALA A 117 14.73 -18.63 -0.78
CA ALA A 117 15.42 -19.36 -1.82
C ALA A 117 16.40 -18.40 -2.50
N TYR A 118 17.67 -18.50 -2.14
CA TYR A 118 18.72 -17.61 -2.64
C TYR A 118 18.99 -17.84 -4.12
N THR A 119 19.29 -16.76 -4.85
CA THR A 119 19.69 -16.82 -6.25
C THR A 119 21.20 -17.03 -6.37
N ASP A 120 21.66 -17.41 -7.57
CA ASP A 120 23.10 -17.56 -7.84
C ASP A 120 23.80 -16.23 -8.10
N THR A 121 23.03 -15.13 -8.22
CA THR A 121 23.57 -13.82 -8.56
C THR A 121 24.08 -13.12 -7.31
N LEU A 122 25.40 -13.05 -7.17
CA LEU A 122 26.10 -12.29 -6.13
C LEU A 122 26.98 -11.23 -6.80
N GLU A 123 26.43 -10.05 -7.06
CA GLU A 123 27.20 -8.97 -7.69
C GLU A 123 28.12 -8.27 -6.70
N ARG A 124 27.58 -7.88 -5.54
CA ARG A 124 28.30 -7.19 -4.48
C ARG A 124 27.67 -7.48 -3.12
N VAL A 125 28.36 -8.25 -2.31
CA VAL A 125 27.93 -8.54 -0.95
C VAL A 125 28.49 -7.49 0.01
N LEU A 126 27.61 -6.84 0.76
CA LEU A 126 27.95 -5.85 1.77
C LEU A 126 27.45 -6.31 3.13
N ALA A 127 28.08 -5.84 4.21
CA ALA A 127 27.61 -6.04 5.58
C ALA A 127 27.32 -4.73 6.30
N VAL A 128 26.28 -4.73 7.10
CA VAL A 128 25.95 -3.72 8.12
C VAL A 128 25.92 -4.40 9.48
N GLY A 129 26.15 -3.67 10.55
CA GLY A 129 26.15 -4.25 11.88
C GLY A 129 26.36 -3.24 12.97
N ASP A 130 26.75 -3.72 14.16
CA ASP A 130 26.94 -2.89 15.34
C ASP A 130 27.95 -1.74 15.11
N TRP A 131 28.98 -1.97 14.26
CA TRP A 131 30.01 -0.96 13.93
C TRP A 131 29.48 0.29 13.22
N ASN A 132 28.30 0.22 12.60
CA ASN A 132 27.73 1.33 11.83
C ASN A 132 26.24 1.58 12.10
N GLY A 133 25.72 1.02 13.21
CA GLY A 133 24.31 1.14 13.58
C GLY A 133 23.35 0.59 12.54
N PHE A 134 23.76 -0.42 11.78
CA PHE A 134 22.98 -1.05 10.69
C PHE A 134 22.61 -0.08 9.55
N SER A 135 23.45 0.93 9.29
CA SER A 135 23.22 1.92 8.25
C SER A 135 23.68 1.42 6.87
N PRO A 136 22.79 1.26 5.87
CA PRO A 136 23.17 0.83 4.52
C PRO A 136 24.14 1.78 3.82
N GLY A 137 24.09 3.09 4.15
CA GLY A 137 24.96 4.11 3.53
C GLY A 137 26.44 3.97 3.91
N SER A 138 26.76 3.24 4.98
CA SER A 138 28.11 2.94 5.46
C SER A 138 28.41 1.44 5.55
N ALA A 139 27.72 0.64 4.71
CA ALA A 139 27.95 -0.80 4.62
C ALA A 139 29.35 -1.12 4.13
N LYS A 140 29.98 -2.15 4.70
CA LYS A 140 31.33 -2.61 4.31
C LYS A 140 31.24 -3.79 3.31
N PRO A 141 32.06 -3.81 2.25
CA PRO A 141 32.06 -4.92 1.30
C PRO A 141 32.77 -6.15 1.88
N LEU A 142 32.21 -7.33 1.62
CA LEU A 142 32.93 -8.60 1.80
C LEU A 142 33.88 -8.80 0.60
N VAL A 143 35.05 -9.34 0.87
CA VAL A 143 36.08 -9.65 -0.13
C VAL A 143 35.98 -11.12 -0.52
N ARG A 144 35.90 -11.38 -1.83
CA ARG A 144 35.90 -12.76 -2.36
C ARG A 144 37.28 -13.38 -2.20
N GLN A 145 37.33 -14.55 -1.58
CA GLN A 145 38.53 -15.33 -1.36
C GLN A 145 38.81 -16.30 -2.54
N PRO A 146 40.04 -16.83 -2.67
CA PRO A 146 40.38 -17.78 -3.73
C PRO A 146 39.57 -19.10 -3.68
N ASP A 147 39.07 -19.48 -2.51
CA ASP A 147 38.21 -20.65 -2.32
C ASP A 147 36.72 -20.39 -2.67
N GLY A 148 36.41 -19.18 -3.13
CA GLY A 148 35.06 -18.77 -3.54
C GLY A 148 34.19 -18.19 -2.43
N ARG A 149 34.59 -18.25 -1.16
CA ARG A 149 33.90 -17.63 -0.03
C ARG A 149 34.10 -16.11 -0.04
N TYR A 150 33.22 -15.40 0.66
CA TYR A 150 33.34 -13.97 0.91
C TYR A 150 33.61 -13.72 2.38
N THR A 151 34.58 -12.88 2.72
CA THR A 151 34.94 -12.57 4.10
C THR A 151 35.04 -11.07 4.36
N LEU A 152 34.77 -10.68 5.61
CA LEU A 152 34.99 -9.33 6.11
C LEU A 152 35.47 -9.41 7.56
N GLU A 153 36.64 -8.82 7.85
CA GLU A 153 37.07 -8.56 9.22
C GLU A 153 36.52 -7.23 9.72
N VAL A 154 36.01 -7.25 10.95
CA VAL A 154 35.43 -6.07 11.60
C VAL A 154 35.94 -6.00 13.02
N ASP A 155 36.31 -4.80 13.45
CA ASP A 155 36.63 -4.51 14.85
C ASP A 155 35.35 -4.64 15.70
N ALA A 156 35.47 -5.33 16.81
CA ALA A 156 34.39 -5.55 17.76
C ALA A 156 34.76 -4.98 19.12
N THR A 157 33.84 -4.21 19.70
CA THR A 157 34.00 -3.61 21.03
C THR A 157 33.44 -4.50 22.14
N ALA A 158 32.82 -5.62 21.78
CA ALA A 158 32.24 -6.60 22.68
C ALA A 158 32.61 -8.03 22.25
N ASP A 159 32.38 -9.03 23.10
CA ASP A 159 32.66 -10.44 22.84
C ASP A 159 31.81 -11.03 21.69
N THR A 160 30.80 -10.29 21.24
CA THR A 160 29.93 -10.68 20.12
C THR A 160 29.65 -9.48 19.23
N LEU A 161 29.38 -9.76 17.96
CA LEU A 161 29.06 -8.77 16.93
C LEU A 161 27.79 -9.19 16.21
N ALA A 162 26.81 -8.29 16.15
CA ALA A 162 25.60 -8.48 15.36
C ALA A 162 25.73 -7.84 13.97
N TYR A 163 25.22 -8.53 12.93
CA TYR A 163 25.31 -8.07 11.54
C TYR A 163 24.16 -8.56 10.66
N GLN A 164 24.01 -7.93 9.51
CA GLN A 164 23.17 -8.38 8.38
C GLN A 164 23.91 -8.18 7.07
N LEU A 165 23.54 -8.93 6.04
CA LEU A 165 24.12 -8.85 4.70
C LEU A 165 23.19 -8.13 3.73
N ILE A 166 23.78 -7.39 2.80
CA ILE A 166 23.11 -6.69 1.70
C ILE A 166 23.70 -7.20 0.38
N GLY A 167 22.87 -7.31 -0.66
CA GLY A 167 23.32 -7.77 -1.98
C GLY A 167 23.18 -9.28 -2.19
N LEU A 168 22.52 -9.97 -1.25
CA LEU A 168 22.02 -11.32 -1.46
C LEU A 168 20.56 -11.22 -1.96
N GLU A 169 20.29 -11.86 -3.09
CA GLU A 169 18.94 -11.91 -3.64
C GLU A 169 18.28 -13.26 -3.33
N ALA A 170 17.01 -13.20 -2.97
CA ALA A 170 16.18 -14.38 -2.78
C ALA A 170 14.92 -14.27 -3.65
N THR A 171 14.50 -15.37 -4.24
CA THR A 171 13.30 -15.41 -5.09
C THR A 171 12.04 -15.13 -4.29
N GLY A 172 11.17 -14.28 -4.83
CA GLY A 172 9.85 -14.00 -4.26
C GLY A 172 9.77 -12.84 -3.27
N GLY A 173 10.78 -11.98 -3.20
CA GLY A 173 10.72 -10.75 -2.41
C GLY A 173 11.99 -9.91 -2.53
N SER A 174 11.83 -8.59 -2.53
CA SER A 174 12.97 -7.66 -2.46
C SER A 174 13.29 -7.36 -1.01
N ARG A 175 14.20 -8.08 -0.39
CA ARG A 175 14.78 -7.67 0.88
C ARG A 175 16.09 -6.91 0.66
N ARG A 176 16.25 -5.79 1.35
CA ARG A 176 17.46 -4.98 1.28
C ARG A 176 18.59 -5.54 2.18
N SER A 177 18.22 -6.27 3.23
CA SER A 177 19.17 -6.94 4.12
C SER A 177 18.60 -8.27 4.59
N ILE A 178 19.45 -9.26 4.74
CA ILE A 178 19.14 -10.60 5.24
C ILE A 178 20.18 -11.04 6.27
N ASN A 179 19.83 -12.02 7.08
CA ASN A 179 20.77 -12.60 8.02
C ASN A 179 21.86 -13.38 7.29
N GLY A 180 23.04 -13.50 7.90
CA GLY A 180 24.10 -14.33 7.38
C GLY A 180 23.70 -15.79 7.50
N PRO A 181 23.62 -16.56 6.40
CA PRO A 181 23.12 -17.93 6.42
C PRO A 181 24.04 -18.91 7.15
N GLN A 182 25.29 -18.52 7.46
CA GLN A 182 26.26 -19.32 8.22
C GLN A 182 26.60 -18.70 9.58
N THR A 183 25.66 -17.99 10.18
CA THR A 183 25.85 -17.39 11.51
C THR A 183 25.88 -18.46 12.63
N GLU A 184 26.62 -18.20 13.70
CA GLU A 184 26.62 -19.05 14.90
C GLU A 184 25.23 -19.08 15.55
N TRP A 185 24.60 -17.91 15.67
CA TRP A 185 23.21 -17.79 16.15
C TRP A 185 22.59 -16.46 15.68
N SER A 186 21.31 -16.30 15.94
CA SER A 186 20.58 -15.09 15.61
C SER A 186 19.89 -14.51 16.83
N VAL A 187 19.66 -13.19 16.82
CA VAL A 187 18.84 -12.48 17.82
C VAL A 187 17.71 -11.75 17.13
N TYR A 188 16.61 -11.62 17.84
CA TYR A 188 15.46 -10.84 17.36
C TYR A 188 15.59 -9.37 17.78
N ASP A 189 15.46 -8.43 16.83
CA ASP A 189 15.68 -7.00 17.07
C ASP A 189 14.49 -6.28 17.72
N ASN A 190 13.43 -7.00 18.05
CA ASN A 190 12.15 -6.50 18.57
C ASN A 190 11.35 -5.60 17.60
N ARG A 191 11.76 -5.50 16.32
CA ARG A 191 11.13 -4.68 15.27
C ARG A 191 10.67 -5.50 14.06
N SER A 192 10.45 -6.81 14.23
CA SER A 192 10.08 -7.79 13.17
C SER A 192 11.24 -8.25 12.30
N ASP A 193 12.48 -8.06 12.72
CA ASP A 193 13.65 -8.53 12.01
C ASP A 193 14.64 -9.30 12.93
N TYR A 194 15.54 -10.03 12.30
CA TYR A 194 16.55 -10.82 12.95
C TYR A 194 17.93 -10.30 12.58
N ARG A 195 18.89 -10.52 13.49
CA ARG A 195 20.29 -10.20 13.26
C ARG A 195 21.14 -11.42 13.49
N SER A 196 22.05 -11.68 12.59
CA SER A 196 23.08 -12.69 12.76
C SER A 196 24.09 -12.24 13.79
N VAL A 197 24.57 -13.16 14.62
CA VAL A 197 25.55 -12.88 15.67
C VAL A 197 26.71 -13.84 15.55
N ILE A 198 27.94 -13.33 15.64
CA ILE A 198 29.18 -14.08 15.68
C ILE A 198 30.02 -13.68 16.91
N ARG A 199 30.93 -14.57 17.33
CA ARG A 199 31.88 -14.26 18.41
C ARG A 199 33.01 -13.40 17.91
N ALA A 200 33.44 -12.48 18.77
CA ALA A 200 34.66 -11.74 18.55
C ALA A 200 35.82 -12.39 19.33
N HIS A 201 36.99 -12.36 18.74
CA HIS A 201 38.22 -12.83 19.35
C HIS A 201 39.29 -11.73 19.27
N ASN A 202 39.90 -11.42 20.41
CA ASN A 202 40.93 -10.36 20.48
C ASN A 202 40.51 -9.02 19.87
N GLY A 203 39.24 -8.64 20.03
CA GLY A 203 38.71 -7.39 19.49
C GLY A 203 38.34 -7.43 18.00
N HIS A 204 38.34 -8.57 17.35
CA HIS A 204 37.98 -8.73 15.93
C HIS A 204 36.94 -9.83 15.73
N ALA A 205 36.10 -9.68 14.73
CA ALA A 205 35.14 -10.68 14.28
C ALA A 205 35.22 -10.85 12.77
N THR A 206 35.17 -12.08 12.28
CA THR A 206 35.21 -12.39 10.84
C THR A 206 33.85 -12.86 10.38
N ILE A 207 33.20 -12.07 9.54
CA ILE A 207 31.98 -12.45 8.84
C ILE A 207 32.38 -13.29 7.63
N VAL A 208 31.78 -14.47 7.50
CA VAL A 208 32.01 -15.39 6.38
C VAL A 208 30.69 -15.67 5.68
N LEU A 209 30.70 -15.63 4.34
CA LEU A 209 29.62 -16.10 3.50
C LEU A 209 30.17 -17.14 2.51
N ASP A 210 29.65 -18.36 2.57
CA ASP A 210 29.89 -19.39 1.58
C ASP A 210 28.71 -19.49 0.60
N PRO A 211 28.87 -19.06 -0.65
CA PRO A 211 27.78 -19.13 -1.64
C PRO A 211 27.32 -20.56 -1.94
N ALA A 212 28.20 -21.57 -1.75
CA ALA A 212 27.85 -22.96 -2.01
C ALA A 212 26.88 -23.54 -0.96
N ALA A 213 26.88 -22.95 0.25
CA ALA A 213 26.00 -23.35 1.35
C ALA A 213 24.66 -22.60 1.40
N LEU A 214 24.41 -21.71 0.44
CA LEU A 214 23.12 -21.00 0.36
C LEU A 214 21.98 -21.96 -0.04
N ASP A 215 20.87 -21.90 0.69
CA ASP A 215 19.69 -22.71 0.36
C ASP A 215 18.93 -22.10 -0.84
N ARG A 216 18.85 -22.84 -1.93
CA ARG A 216 18.19 -22.48 -3.19
C ARG A 216 16.85 -23.19 -3.40
N ARG A 217 16.49 -24.08 -2.47
CA ARG A 217 15.24 -24.84 -2.59
C ARG A 217 14.04 -23.92 -2.49
N GLN A 218 13.08 -24.11 -3.38
CA GLN A 218 11.80 -23.42 -3.30
C GLN A 218 10.94 -24.06 -2.20
N SER A 219 10.21 -23.25 -1.49
CA SER A 219 9.20 -23.68 -0.52
C SER A 219 7.97 -22.79 -0.62
N GLU A 220 6.86 -23.25 -0.05
CA GLU A 220 5.61 -22.50 -0.09
C GLU A 220 5.14 -22.19 1.33
N LEU A 221 4.46 -21.03 1.46
CA LEU A 221 3.74 -20.68 2.67
C LEU A 221 2.52 -21.59 2.80
N ALA A 222 2.34 -22.20 3.97
CA ALA A 222 1.13 -22.93 4.28
C ALA A 222 0.52 -22.44 5.60
N ILE A 223 -0.76 -22.14 5.58
CA ILE A 223 -1.55 -21.71 6.73
C ILE A 223 -2.78 -22.61 6.80
N VAL A 224 -2.88 -23.39 7.86
CA VAL A 224 -3.93 -24.39 8.04
C VAL A 224 -4.68 -24.13 9.33
N PHE A 225 -5.95 -23.75 9.21
CA PHE A 225 -6.83 -23.63 10.38
C PHE A 225 -7.26 -25.02 10.85
N ARG A 226 -7.12 -25.31 12.15
CA ARG A 226 -7.52 -26.60 12.73
C ARG A 226 -9.03 -26.82 12.68
N ASN A 227 -9.82 -25.72 12.61
CA ASN A 227 -11.25 -25.75 12.32
C ASN A 227 -11.53 -25.01 11.00
N PRO A 228 -11.52 -25.72 9.85
CA PRO A 228 -11.73 -25.08 8.54
C PRO A 228 -13.14 -24.49 8.36
N GLY A 229 -14.13 -24.92 9.14
CA GLY A 229 -15.48 -24.35 9.14
C GLY A 229 -15.61 -23.06 9.97
N SER A 230 -14.57 -22.66 10.70
CA SER A 230 -14.63 -21.44 11.53
C SER A 230 -14.75 -20.17 10.66
N PRO A 231 -15.41 -19.11 11.17
CA PRO A 231 -15.46 -17.83 10.45
C PRO A 231 -14.09 -17.29 10.05
N ALA A 232 -13.07 -17.43 10.92
CA ALA A 232 -11.71 -16.99 10.64
C ALA A 232 -11.05 -17.78 9.49
N ALA A 233 -11.22 -19.10 9.44
CA ALA A 233 -10.72 -19.92 8.34
C ALA A 233 -11.39 -19.56 7.01
N ARG A 234 -12.71 -19.45 7.01
CA ARG A 234 -13.49 -19.08 5.82
C ARG A 234 -13.16 -17.68 5.33
N GLN A 235 -12.94 -16.73 6.25
CA GLN A 235 -12.48 -15.39 5.92
C GLN A 235 -11.11 -15.42 5.27
N TYR A 236 -10.17 -16.18 5.80
CA TYR A 236 -8.83 -16.36 5.23
C TYR A 236 -8.92 -16.90 3.80
N GLU A 237 -9.70 -17.96 3.57
CA GLU A 237 -9.88 -18.56 2.24
C GLU A 237 -10.50 -17.57 1.24
N LEU A 238 -11.53 -16.82 1.64
CA LEU A 238 -12.14 -15.79 0.79
C LEU A 238 -11.12 -14.72 0.41
N ASN A 239 -10.36 -14.20 1.38
CA ASN A 239 -9.37 -13.17 1.13
C ASN A 239 -8.23 -13.71 0.26
N HIS A 240 -7.70 -14.90 0.58
CA HIS A 240 -6.61 -15.51 -0.18
C HIS A 240 -6.99 -15.78 -1.64
N SER A 241 -8.18 -16.35 -1.86
CA SER A 241 -8.68 -16.58 -3.23
C SER A 241 -8.90 -15.28 -4.01
N TRP A 242 -9.29 -14.20 -3.32
CA TRP A 242 -9.43 -12.89 -3.93
C TRP A 242 -8.10 -12.22 -4.24
N ASP A 243 -7.10 -12.37 -3.37
CA ASP A 243 -5.75 -11.87 -3.60
C ASP A 243 -5.11 -12.51 -4.84
N VAL A 244 -5.38 -13.79 -5.13
CA VAL A 244 -4.98 -14.45 -6.39
C VAL A 244 -5.60 -13.77 -7.60
N VAL A 245 -6.89 -13.44 -7.54
CA VAL A 245 -7.59 -12.70 -8.63
C VAL A 245 -6.97 -11.31 -8.84
N ARG A 246 -6.75 -10.59 -7.76
CA ARG A 246 -6.12 -9.26 -7.81
C ARG A 246 -4.70 -9.31 -8.37
N GLN A 247 -3.92 -10.32 -7.99
CA GLN A 247 -2.58 -10.50 -8.54
C GLN A 247 -2.62 -10.74 -10.04
N ALA A 248 -3.52 -11.59 -10.52
CA ALA A 248 -3.71 -11.83 -11.95
C ALA A 248 -4.12 -10.54 -12.71
N TYR A 249 -4.98 -9.71 -12.11
CA TYR A 249 -5.30 -8.39 -12.67
C TYR A 249 -4.07 -7.48 -12.74
N PHE A 250 -3.27 -7.37 -11.69
CA PHE A 250 -2.07 -6.53 -11.70
C PHE A 250 -1.01 -7.04 -12.69
N ASP A 251 -0.89 -8.35 -12.85
CA ASP A 251 0.02 -8.95 -13.83
C ASP A 251 -0.44 -8.68 -15.26
N SER A 252 -1.76 -8.78 -15.53
CA SER A 252 -2.36 -8.40 -16.82
C SER A 252 -2.15 -6.90 -17.09
N SER A 253 -2.41 -6.04 -16.10
CA SER A 253 -2.22 -4.60 -16.23
C SER A 253 -0.76 -4.25 -16.48
N ARG A 254 0.18 -4.94 -15.83
CA ARG A 254 1.61 -4.79 -16.08
C ARG A 254 2.00 -5.24 -17.49
N ALA A 255 1.42 -6.36 -17.95
CA ALA A 255 1.64 -6.85 -19.32
C ALA A 255 1.12 -5.87 -20.37
N GLN A 256 -0.07 -5.29 -20.15
CA GLN A 256 -0.62 -4.22 -21.00
C GLN A 256 0.25 -2.98 -21.03
N TYR A 257 0.79 -2.64 -19.84
CA TYR A 257 1.74 -1.55 -19.74
C TYR A 257 3.02 -1.78 -20.55
N GLN A 258 3.51 -3.00 -20.60
CA GLN A 258 4.69 -3.38 -21.37
C GLN A 258 4.40 -3.62 -22.85
N ARG A 259 3.18 -4.05 -23.19
CA ARG A 259 2.73 -4.41 -24.54
C ARG A 259 1.28 -3.97 -24.71
N HIS A 260 1.03 -3.04 -25.61
CA HIS A 260 -0.31 -2.49 -25.88
C HIS A 260 -1.33 -3.51 -26.41
N ASP A 261 -0.87 -4.63 -26.97
CA ASP A 261 -1.69 -5.73 -27.50
C ASP A 261 -2.00 -6.81 -26.47
N ALA A 262 -1.50 -6.69 -25.24
CA ALA A 262 -1.81 -7.66 -24.20
C ALA A 262 -3.32 -7.60 -23.83
N PRO A 263 -3.96 -8.77 -23.62
CA PRO A 263 -5.40 -8.82 -23.36
C PRO A 263 -5.76 -8.15 -22.05
N HIS A 264 -6.91 -7.49 -22.03
CA HIS A 264 -7.49 -6.95 -20.80
C HIS A 264 -7.89 -8.08 -19.85
N PHE A 265 -7.74 -7.83 -18.55
CA PHE A 265 -8.19 -8.78 -17.56
C PHE A 265 -9.72 -8.91 -17.60
N ASP A 266 -10.20 -10.15 -17.70
CA ASP A 266 -11.64 -10.42 -17.65
C ASP A 266 -12.10 -10.65 -16.20
N TRP A 267 -12.89 -9.72 -15.70
CA TRP A 267 -13.48 -9.79 -14.35
C TRP A 267 -14.69 -10.71 -14.26
N ALA A 268 -15.35 -11.05 -15.36
CA ALA A 268 -16.63 -11.76 -15.36
C ALA A 268 -16.60 -13.09 -14.59
N PRO A 269 -15.58 -13.96 -14.75
CA PRO A 269 -15.51 -15.21 -13.98
C PRO A 269 -15.36 -15.00 -12.47
N ALA A 270 -14.60 -13.99 -12.07
CA ALA A 270 -14.41 -13.67 -10.66
C ALA A 270 -15.69 -13.11 -10.03
N VAL A 271 -16.34 -12.18 -10.73
CA VAL A 271 -17.64 -11.60 -10.31
C VAL A 271 -18.73 -12.66 -10.20
N ALA A 272 -18.84 -13.56 -11.19
CA ALA A 272 -19.81 -14.65 -11.17
C ALA A 272 -19.58 -15.58 -9.95
N ARG A 273 -18.34 -15.94 -9.68
CA ARG A 273 -17.97 -16.77 -8.52
C ARG A 273 -18.33 -16.10 -7.20
N GLN A 274 -17.98 -14.82 -7.03
CA GLN A 274 -18.28 -14.09 -5.79
C GLN A 274 -19.77 -13.84 -5.61
N SER A 275 -20.50 -13.56 -6.68
CA SER A 275 -21.95 -13.41 -6.65
C SER A 275 -22.66 -14.71 -6.25
N ALA A 276 -22.19 -15.84 -6.78
CA ALA A 276 -22.71 -17.17 -6.40
C ALA A 276 -22.37 -17.51 -4.94
N ALA A 277 -21.19 -17.18 -4.47
CA ALA A 277 -20.80 -17.34 -3.06
C ALA A 277 -21.68 -16.48 -2.15
N LEU A 278 -21.89 -15.22 -2.49
CA LEU A 278 -22.72 -14.28 -1.74
C LEU A 278 -24.18 -14.73 -1.64
N ALA A 279 -24.72 -15.34 -2.70
CA ALA A 279 -26.09 -15.87 -2.68
C ALA A 279 -26.30 -17.03 -1.68
N ARG A 280 -25.24 -17.78 -1.38
CA ARG A 280 -25.27 -18.95 -0.48
C ARG A 280 -24.80 -18.62 0.94
N GLU A 281 -24.07 -17.55 1.11
CA GLU A 281 -23.47 -17.18 2.40
C GLU A 281 -24.55 -16.75 3.40
N ARG A 282 -24.42 -17.23 4.63
CA ARG A 282 -25.33 -16.94 5.75
C ARG A 282 -24.66 -16.09 6.85
N ASP A 283 -23.33 -16.20 7.00
CA ASP A 283 -22.59 -15.43 7.98
C ASP A 283 -22.57 -13.94 7.57
N PRO A 284 -23.06 -13.03 8.43
CA PRO A 284 -23.17 -11.62 8.08
C PRO A 284 -21.82 -10.97 7.72
N LEU A 285 -20.74 -11.33 8.44
CA LEU A 285 -19.41 -10.76 8.18
C LEU A 285 -18.84 -11.25 6.85
N LEU A 286 -18.98 -12.56 6.56
CA LEU A 286 -18.50 -13.12 5.29
C LEU A 286 -19.29 -12.58 4.09
N ARG A 287 -20.60 -12.33 4.27
CA ARG A 287 -21.40 -11.62 3.25
C ARG A 287 -20.86 -10.22 2.96
N GLN A 288 -20.52 -9.48 4.00
CA GLN A 288 -19.94 -8.13 3.85
C GLN A 288 -18.58 -8.19 3.14
N ILE A 289 -17.73 -9.17 3.46
CA ILE A 289 -16.45 -9.39 2.77
C ILE A 289 -16.66 -9.64 1.27
N LEU A 290 -17.61 -10.52 0.92
CA LEU A 290 -17.94 -10.81 -0.48
C LEU A 290 -18.47 -9.58 -1.23
N LEU A 291 -19.28 -8.74 -0.57
CA LEU A 291 -19.75 -7.47 -1.14
C LEU A 291 -18.59 -6.50 -1.39
N LEU A 292 -17.61 -6.41 -0.47
CA LEU A 292 -16.45 -5.58 -0.65
C LEU A 292 -15.52 -6.10 -1.75
N GLN A 293 -15.41 -7.41 -1.94
CA GLN A 293 -14.67 -8.01 -3.06
C GLN A 293 -15.33 -7.71 -4.41
N LEU A 294 -16.66 -7.76 -4.47
CA LEU A 294 -17.41 -7.34 -5.66
C LEU A 294 -17.24 -5.84 -5.95
N LEU A 295 -17.18 -5.01 -4.91
CA LEU A 295 -16.90 -3.58 -5.05
C LEU A 295 -15.47 -3.32 -5.55
N ASP A 296 -14.50 -4.08 -5.06
CA ASP A 296 -13.12 -4.00 -5.53
C ASP A 296 -13.03 -4.26 -7.05
N ALA A 297 -13.74 -5.29 -7.54
CA ALA A 297 -13.89 -5.51 -8.98
C ALA A 297 -14.60 -4.36 -9.69
N ALA A 298 -15.63 -3.77 -9.08
CA ALA A 298 -16.37 -2.64 -9.65
C ALA A 298 -15.53 -1.37 -9.80
N GLN A 299 -14.55 -1.17 -8.94
CA GLN A 299 -13.62 -0.03 -9.04
C GLN A 299 -12.61 -0.21 -10.17
N LEU A 300 -12.27 -1.45 -10.47
CA LEU A 300 -11.34 -1.82 -11.53
C LEU A 300 -12.06 -2.01 -12.88
N ASP A 301 -13.39 -2.17 -12.86
CA ASP A 301 -14.27 -2.29 -14.03
C ASP A 301 -15.61 -1.58 -13.76
N ALA A 302 -15.82 -0.44 -14.38
CA ALA A 302 -17.00 0.43 -14.16
C ALA A 302 -18.34 -0.23 -14.51
N THR A 303 -18.36 -1.35 -15.24
CA THR A 303 -19.61 -2.04 -15.65
C THR A 303 -20.32 -2.74 -14.48
N ILE A 304 -19.62 -3.03 -13.39
CA ILE A 304 -20.12 -3.78 -12.24
C ILE A 304 -20.79 -2.87 -11.19
N GLY A 305 -20.54 -1.65 -11.22
CA GLY A 305 -20.57 -0.57 -10.24
C GLY A 305 -21.79 -0.32 -9.37
N ARG A 306 -22.82 0.36 -9.91
CA ARG A 306 -23.83 1.04 -9.07
C ARG A 306 -24.65 0.10 -8.19
N SER A 307 -25.05 -1.07 -8.72
CA SER A 307 -25.86 -2.04 -7.96
C SER A 307 -25.13 -2.64 -6.76
N VAL A 308 -23.83 -2.90 -6.88
CA VAL A 308 -22.99 -3.40 -5.78
C VAL A 308 -22.83 -2.32 -4.71
N ALA A 309 -22.57 -1.09 -5.11
CA ALA A 309 -22.43 0.04 -4.19
C ALA A 309 -23.73 0.31 -3.40
N GLN A 310 -24.89 0.26 -4.07
CA GLN A 310 -26.19 0.38 -3.39
C GLN A 310 -26.43 -0.75 -2.40
N ARG A 311 -26.03 -1.98 -2.72
CA ARG A 311 -26.12 -3.12 -1.80
C ARG A 311 -25.22 -2.94 -0.57
N ILE A 312 -24.03 -2.37 -0.72
CA ILE A 312 -23.14 -2.08 0.41
C ILE A 312 -23.81 -1.10 1.36
N VAL A 313 -24.39 -0.02 0.85
CA VAL A 313 -25.16 0.92 1.68
C VAL A 313 -26.29 0.25 2.45
N GLY A 314 -26.96 -0.73 1.85
CA GLY A 314 -28.08 -1.45 2.47
C GLY A 314 -27.70 -2.62 3.37
N GLU A 315 -26.62 -3.34 3.05
CA GLU A 315 -26.28 -4.62 3.69
C GLU A 315 -25.08 -4.54 4.64
N VAL A 316 -24.19 -3.54 4.52
CA VAL A 316 -23.04 -3.35 5.43
C VAL A 316 -23.36 -2.26 6.44
N PRO A 317 -23.52 -2.56 7.74
CA PRO A 317 -23.86 -1.53 8.71
C PRO A 317 -22.72 -0.52 8.90
N PRO A 318 -23.01 0.75 9.20
CA PRO A 318 -21.98 1.78 9.46
C PRO A 318 -20.99 1.40 10.57
N SER A 319 -21.43 0.57 11.52
CA SER A 319 -20.61 0.05 12.63
C SER A 319 -19.88 -1.26 12.28
N SER A 320 -19.84 -1.67 11.01
CA SER A 320 -19.16 -2.90 10.62
C SER A 320 -17.68 -2.87 11.03
N PRO A 321 -17.16 -3.95 11.65
CA PRO A 321 -15.75 -4.04 11.97
C PRO A 321 -14.85 -4.04 10.72
N LEU A 322 -15.37 -4.31 9.54
CA LEU A 322 -14.66 -4.17 8.27
C LEU A 322 -14.20 -2.72 8.02
N TRP A 323 -14.91 -1.73 8.53
CA TRP A 323 -14.56 -0.34 8.40
C TRP A 323 -13.34 0.08 9.24
N THR A 324 -12.74 -0.83 9.99
CA THR A 324 -11.49 -0.60 10.71
C THR A 324 -10.23 -1.00 9.92
N ASP A 325 -10.39 -1.53 8.70
CA ASP A 325 -9.28 -1.86 7.80
C ASP A 325 -8.76 -0.60 7.09
N PRO A 326 -7.59 -0.07 7.46
CA PRO A 326 -7.08 1.18 6.88
C PRO A 326 -6.52 1.04 5.45
N ILE A 327 -6.32 -0.16 4.94
CA ILE A 327 -5.85 -0.35 3.56
C ILE A 327 -7.02 -0.44 2.59
N ARG A 328 -7.99 -1.29 2.93
CA ARG A 328 -9.08 -1.62 2.00
C ARG A 328 -10.23 -0.65 2.12
N THR A 329 -10.54 -0.23 3.33
CA THR A 329 -11.82 0.36 3.66
C THR A 329 -11.97 1.83 3.33
N PRO A 330 -11.01 2.69 3.62
CA PRO A 330 -11.25 4.12 3.52
C PRO A 330 -11.37 4.61 2.08
N TRP A 331 -10.59 4.01 1.19
CA TRP A 331 -10.69 4.28 -0.24
C TRP A 331 -11.95 3.66 -0.83
N MET A 332 -12.28 2.42 -0.42
CA MET A 332 -13.48 1.70 -0.83
C MET A 332 -14.76 2.37 -0.36
N ILE A 333 -14.81 2.87 0.88
CA ILE A 333 -15.99 3.60 1.40
C ILE A 333 -16.27 4.83 0.53
N SER A 334 -15.29 5.73 0.38
CA SER A 334 -15.55 6.96 -0.36
C SER A 334 -15.90 6.68 -1.81
N GLN A 335 -15.23 5.72 -2.47
CA GLN A 335 -15.58 5.36 -3.86
C GLN A 335 -16.90 4.62 -3.98
N ALA A 336 -17.22 3.68 -3.07
CA ALA A 336 -18.51 3.01 -3.09
C ALA A 336 -19.65 4.01 -3.05
N PHE A 337 -19.52 5.01 -2.19
CA PHE A 337 -20.56 6.02 -2.02
C PHE A 337 -20.55 7.04 -3.15
N GLU A 338 -19.40 7.39 -3.71
CA GLU A 338 -19.31 8.20 -4.91
C GLU A 338 -19.95 7.49 -6.12
N ILE A 339 -19.72 6.19 -6.28
CA ILE A 339 -20.37 5.38 -7.32
C ILE A 339 -21.88 5.27 -7.06
N ALA A 340 -22.30 4.97 -5.81
CA ALA A 340 -23.71 4.88 -5.46
C ALA A 340 -24.45 6.21 -5.66
N ALA A 341 -23.78 7.32 -5.37
CA ALA A 341 -24.27 8.67 -5.56
C ALA A 341 -24.22 9.15 -7.03
N GLY A 342 -23.55 8.39 -7.90
CA GLY A 342 -23.37 8.78 -9.31
C GLY A 342 -22.38 9.92 -9.53
N VAL A 343 -21.52 10.22 -8.55
CA VAL A 343 -20.53 11.32 -8.61
C VAL A 343 -19.47 11.08 -9.69
N THR A 344 -19.24 9.81 -10.05
CA THR A 344 -18.28 9.39 -11.07
C THR A 344 -18.90 9.19 -12.46
N GLY A 345 -20.15 9.62 -12.67
CA GLY A 345 -20.89 9.46 -13.93
C GLY A 345 -21.57 10.76 -14.37
N ASP A 346 -22.20 10.71 -15.55
CA ASP A 346 -22.83 11.89 -16.19
C ASP A 346 -24.05 12.46 -15.45
N ARG A 347 -24.55 11.79 -14.42
CA ARG A 347 -25.72 12.24 -13.64
C ARG A 347 -25.57 11.90 -12.17
N VAL A 348 -25.41 12.94 -11.37
CA VAL A 348 -25.43 12.85 -9.91
C VAL A 348 -26.88 12.63 -9.45
N ASP A 349 -27.12 11.58 -8.66
CA ASP A 349 -28.39 11.31 -8.01
C ASP A 349 -28.40 11.91 -6.60
N THR A 350 -29.14 13.00 -6.43
CA THR A 350 -29.22 13.72 -5.15
C THR A 350 -29.78 12.86 -4.03
N ALA A 351 -30.79 12.01 -4.29
CA ALA A 351 -31.39 11.17 -3.25
C ALA A 351 -30.40 10.09 -2.76
N SER A 352 -29.73 9.38 -3.68
CA SER A 352 -28.67 8.43 -3.34
C SER A 352 -27.48 9.12 -2.64
N SER A 353 -27.13 10.34 -3.06
CA SER A 353 -26.07 11.12 -2.42
C SER A 353 -26.40 11.47 -0.98
N LEU A 354 -27.62 11.91 -0.69
CA LEU A 354 -28.09 12.23 0.68
C LEU A 354 -28.11 10.96 1.57
N ALA A 355 -28.55 9.82 1.04
CA ALA A 355 -28.50 8.56 1.75
C ALA A 355 -27.06 8.13 2.05
N ALA A 356 -26.14 8.29 1.08
CA ALA A 356 -24.72 8.04 1.26
C ALA A 356 -24.11 8.94 2.35
N LEU A 357 -24.43 10.24 2.36
CA LEU A 357 -23.95 11.17 3.38
C LEU A 357 -24.44 10.79 4.79
N ALA A 358 -25.72 10.44 4.95
CA ALA A 358 -26.26 10.00 6.23
C ALA A 358 -25.57 8.71 6.74
N TYR A 359 -25.27 7.79 5.82
CA TYR A 359 -24.53 6.59 6.15
C TYR A 359 -23.08 6.92 6.59
N LEU A 360 -22.36 7.77 5.84
CA LEU A 360 -21.00 8.16 6.15
C LEU A 360 -20.89 8.90 7.48
N ASP A 361 -21.85 9.78 7.82
CA ASP A 361 -21.92 10.42 9.13
C ASP A 361 -22.04 9.39 10.27
N SER A 362 -22.86 8.36 10.07
CA SER A 362 -23.00 7.25 11.03
C SER A 362 -21.71 6.42 11.12
N ALA A 363 -21.03 6.17 10.00
CA ALA A 363 -19.77 5.44 9.96
C ALA A 363 -18.63 6.23 10.63
N ILE A 364 -18.57 7.54 10.44
CA ILE A 364 -17.61 8.42 11.13
C ILE A 364 -17.82 8.37 12.64
N ALA A 365 -19.07 8.42 13.10
CA ALA A 365 -19.39 8.36 14.53
C ALA A 365 -19.03 7.01 15.16
N ALA A 366 -19.15 5.91 14.41
CA ALA A 366 -18.83 4.56 14.87
C ALA A 366 -17.32 4.22 14.78
N GLN A 367 -16.55 4.97 13.99
CA GLN A 367 -15.14 4.68 13.71
C GLN A 367 -14.24 5.08 14.89
N PRO A 368 -13.44 4.15 15.45
CA PRO A 368 -12.54 4.46 16.56
C PRO A 368 -11.21 5.11 16.13
N ASP A 369 -10.84 5.05 14.86
CA ASP A 369 -9.59 5.56 14.33
C ASP A 369 -9.73 6.94 13.71
N SER A 370 -9.01 7.92 14.24
CA SER A 370 -9.09 9.31 13.81
C SER A 370 -8.62 9.56 12.37
N GLU A 371 -7.66 8.79 11.84
CA GLU A 371 -7.24 8.90 10.44
C GLU A 371 -8.32 8.38 9.49
N LEU A 372 -9.01 7.29 9.88
CA LEU A 372 -10.13 6.75 9.12
C LEU A 372 -11.35 7.68 9.17
N GLN A 373 -11.59 8.32 10.32
CA GLN A 373 -12.62 9.37 10.44
C GLN A 373 -12.34 10.53 9.49
N ALA A 374 -11.10 11.07 9.52
CA ALA A 374 -10.69 12.18 8.65
C ALA A 374 -10.82 11.83 7.16
N MET A 375 -10.45 10.61 6.79
CA MET A 375 -10.56 10.15 5.41
C MET A 375 -12.03 10.02 4.97
N THR A 376 -12.88 9.48 5.83
CA THR A 376 -14.33 9.34 5.56
C THR A 376 -14.98 10.73 5.42
N LEU A 377 -14.61 11.72 6.26
CA LEU A 377 -15.04 13.11 6.15
C LEU A 377 -14.64 13.73 4.81
N ARG A 378 -13.43 13.43 4.32
CA ARG A 378 -13.00 13.88 2.98
C ARG A 378 -13.92 13.34 1.88
N GLY A 379 -14.25 12.04 1.93
CA GLY A 379 -15.19 11.43 0.97
C GLY A 379 -16.58 12.04 1.04
N ALA A 380 -17.13 12.22 2.24
CA ALA A 380 -18.42 12.87 2.45
C ALA A 380 -18.44 14.29 1.89
N ARG A 381 -17.37 15.07 2.11
CA ARG A 381 -17.23 16.41 1.54
C ARG A 381 -17.28 16.42 0.01
N ARG A 382 -16.64 15.43 -0.67
CA ARG A 382 -16.68 15.33 -2.14
C ARG A 382 -18.10 15.09 -2.65
N ILE A 383 -18.84 14.19 -2.00
CA ILE A 383 -20.24 13.91 -2.34
C ILE A 383 -21.11 15.16 -2.13
N ALA A 384 -20.98 15.86 -1.00
CA ALA A 384 -21.72 17.08 -0.73
C ALA A 384 -21.47 18.17 -1.80
N ARG A 385 -20.20 18.32 -2.23
CA ARG A 385 -19.88 19.25 -3.33
C ARG A 385 -20.50 18.85 -4.65
N ALA A 386 -20.52 17.56 -4.98
CA ALA A 386 -21.07 17.06 -6.23
C ALA A 386 -22.58 17.33 -6.36
N ILE A 387 -23.30 17.43 -5.24
CA ILE A 387 -24.73 17.83 -5.22
C ILE A 387 -24.94 19.32 -4.94
N ASN A 388 -23.89 20.14 -4.96
CA ASN A 388 -23.90 21.57 -4.67
C ASN A 388 -24.43 21.93 -3.26
N ASP A 389 -24.25 21.02 -2.28
CA ASP A 389 -24.53 21.29 -0.86
C ASP A 389 -23.29 21.90 -0.19
N ASP A 390 -23.05 23.17 -0.47
CA ASP A 390 -21.90 23.91 0.03
C ASP A 390 -21.91 24.05 1.56
N ALA A 391 -23.09 24.13 2.16
CA ALA A 391 -23.23 24.22 3.62
C ALA A 391 -22.65 22.97 4.30
N ARG A 392 -23.06 21.79 3.84
CA ARG A 392 -22.56 20.50 4.36
C ARG A 392 -21.09 20.26 3.99
N ALA A 393 -20.68 20.63 2.79
CA ALA A 393 -19.28 20.53 2.36
C ALA A 393 -18.35 21.39 3.24
N ASN A 394 -18.81 22.58 3.66
CA ASN A 394 -18.08 23.46 4.57
C ASN A 394 -18.09 22.93 6.01
N ASP A 395 -19.18 22.30 6.48
CA ASP A 395 -19.21 21.63 7.78
C ASP A 395 -18.16 20.50 7.84
N TYR A 396 -18.14 19.62 6.85
CA TYR A 396 -17.12 18.56 6.76
C TYR A 396 -15.69 19.11 6.70
N TYR A 397 -15.49 20.21 6.00
CA TYR A 397 -14.19 20.89 5.99
C TYR A 397 -13.81 21.42 7.37
N THR A 398 -14.74 22.07 8.06
CA THR A 398 -14.52 22.63 9.40
C THR A 398 -14.16 21.52 10.37
N ARG A 399 -14.92 20.42 10.38
CA ARG A 399 -14.60 19.23 11.21
C ARG A 399 -13.22 18.64 10.90
N LEU A 400 -12.83 18.54 9.63
CA LEU A 400 -11.48 18.10 9.25
C LEU A 400 -10.39 18.99 9.86
N VAL A 401 -10.59 20.31 9.77
CA VAL A 401 -9.57 21.29 10.22
C VAL A 401 -9.50 21.39 11.74
N THR A 402 -10.63 21.28 12.44
CA THR A 402 -10.72 21.43 13.90
C THR A 402 -10.44 20.14 14.65
N ASP A 403 -11.03 19.03 14.21
CA ASP A 403 -11.00 17.78 14.97
C ASP A 403 -9.80 16.90 14.57
N TYR A 404 -9.27 17.07 13.34
CA TYR A 404 -8.17 16.26 12.79
C TYR A 404 -7.04 17.12 12.20
N PRO A 405 -6.51 18.12 12.92
CA PRO A 405 -5.57 19.11 12.36
C PRO A 405 -4.25 18.51 11.86
N TYR A 406 -3.85 17.36 12.41
CA TYR A 406 -2.60 16.67 12.07
C TYR A 406 -2.77 15.50 11.11
N SER A 407 -3.99 15.23 10.64
CA SER A 407 -4.23 14.18 9.65
C SER A 407 -3.64 14.55 8.29
N SER A 408 -3.06 13.56 7.62
CA SER A 408 -2.59 13.70 6.25
C SER A 408 -3.73 14.08 5.29
N TRP A 409 -4.94 13.61 5.55
CA TRP A 409 -6.14 13.93 4.79
C TRP A 409 -6.58 15.38 4.97
N THR A 410 -6.43 15.93 6.17
CA THR A 410 -6.67 17.34 6.44
C THR A 410 -5.69 18.23 5.69
N ALA A 411 -4.41 17.87 5.70
CA ALA A 411 -3.38 18.56 4.92
C ALA A 411 -3.73 18.56 3.42
N LEU A 412 -4.14 17.40 2.90
CA LEU A 412 -4.57 17.25 1.51
C LEU A 412 -5.79 18.14 1.18
N VAL A 413 -6.84 18.12 2.02
CA VAL A 413 -8.03 18.93 1.78
C VAL A 413 -7.72 20.43 1.91
N LYS A 414 -6.90 20.83 2.87
CA LYS A 414 -6.42 22.23 2.98
C LYS A 414 -5.72 22.68 1.71
N SER A 415 -4.88 21.84 1.11
CA SER A 415 -4.19 22.16 -0.15
C SER A 415 -5.16 22.31 -1.33
N GLN A 416 -6.30 21.61 -1.30
CA GLN A 416 -7.35 21.69 -2.32
C GLN A 416 -8.33 22.85 -2.12
N VAL A 417 -8.55 23.30 -0.87
CA VAL A 417 -9.54 24.32 -0.50
C VAL A 417 -8.89 25.66 -0.19
N ALA A 418 -7.62 25.69 0.23
CA ALA A 418 -6.88 26.93 0.31
C ALA A 418 -7.12 27.71 -0.98
N PRO A 419 -7.32 29.04 -0.92
CA PRO A 419 -7.37 29.82 -2.14
C PRO A 419 -6.10 29.48 -2.89
N ARG A 420 -6.26 28.69 -3.97
CA ARG A 420 -5.16 28.23 -4.78
C ARG A 420 -4.39 29.46 -5.22
N ARG A 421 -3.21 29.68 -4.70
CA ARG A 421 -2.39 30.82 -5.11
C ARG A 421 -1.94 30.63 -6.55
N VAL A 422 -1.65 29.38 -6.89
CA VAL A 422 -1.01 28.98 -8.13
C VAL A 422 -2.02 28.37 -9.12
N TRP A 423 -2.82 27.41 -8.69
CA TRP A 423 -3.68 26.60 -9.57
C TRP A 423 -5.08 27.23 -9.72
N ARG A 424 -5.17 28.39 -10.36
CA ARG A 424 -6.44 29.13 -10.59
C ARG A 424 -6.54 29.54 -12.05
N ASP A 425 -7.71 29.35 -12.63
CA ASP A 425 -8.00 29.85 -13.96
C ASP A 425 -7.78 31.35 -14.03
N GLY A 426 -7.13 31.81 -15.10
CA GLY A 426 -6.77 33.18 -15.32
C GLY A 426 -5.60 33.71 -14.48
N ALA A 427 -5.06 32.92 -13.52
CA ALA A 427 -3.85 33.29 -12.81
C ALA A 427 -2.61 33.17 -13.70
N GLN A 428 -1.61 34.01 -13.46
CA GLN A 428 -0.32 33.88 -14.13
C GLN A 428 0.40 32.61 -13.64
N VAL A 429 0.96 31.82 -14.56
CA VAL A 429 1.79 30.65 -14.20
C VAL A 429 2.97 31.10 -13.32
N PRO A 430 3.26 30.42 -12.21
CA PRO A 430 4.42 30.77 -11.38
C PRO A 430 5.74 30.57 -12.11
N ALA A 431 6.79 31.23 -11.63
CA ALA A 431 8.14 30.99 -12.09
C ALA A 431 8.57 29.54 -11.79
N PHE A 432 9.18 28.91 -12.77
CA PHE A 432 9.82 27.60 -12.62
C PHE A 432 11.10 27.52 -13.46
N HIS A 433 12.01 26.63 -13.05
CA HIS A 433 13.26 26.35 -13.74
C HIS A 433 13.46 24.84 -13.75
N LEU A 434 13.02 24.19 -14.82
CA LEU A 434 12.96 22.73 -14.92
C LEU A 434 14.03 22.24 -15.89
N ALA A 435 15.03 21.54 -15.38
CA ALA A 435 16.10 20.98 -16.22
C ALA A 435 15.55 19.91 -17.16
N ALA A 436 15.92 19.95 -18.43
CA ALA A 436 15.52 18.93 -19.37
C ALA A 436 16.13 17.57 -19.00
N LEU A 437 15.35 16.49 -19.17
CA LEU A 437 15.74 15.14 -18.83
C LEU A 437 16.93 14.63 -19.64
N ASP A 438 16.93 14.94 -20.94
CA ASP A 438 17.89 14.35 -21.90
C ASP A 438 19.13 15.25 -22.12
N ASP A 439 19.00 16.55 -21.88
CA ASP A 439 20.09 17.53 -21.95
C ASP A 439 19.98 18.53 -20.80
N THR A 440 20.74 18.32 -19.75
CA THR A 440 20.73 19.15 -18.53
C THR A 440 21.25 20.60 -18.75
N SER A 441 21.83 20.91 -19.90
CA SER A 441 22.17 22.29 -20.26
C SER A 441 20.95 23.11 -20.67
N VAL A 442 19.83 22.44 -21.02
CA VAL A 442 18.55 23.05 -21.37
C VAL A 442 17.68 23.17 -20.12
N THR A 443 17.10 24.35 -19.92
CA THR A 443 16.17 24.62 -18.82
C THR A 443 14.86 25.18 -19.38
N TYR A 444 13.76 24.55 -19.02
CA TYR A 444 12.42 25.07 -19.33
C TYR A 444 11.99 26.07 -18.27
N THR A 445 11.51 27.21 -18.71
CA THR A 445 10.97 28.30 -17.87
C THR A 445 9.69 28.82 -18.51
N PRO A 446 8.84 29.58 -17.80
CA PRO A 446 7.70 30.26 -18.41
C PRO A 446 8.13 31.14 -19.59
N ALA A 447 9.28 31.79 -19.50
CA ALA A 447 9.81 32.64 -20.58
C ALA A 447 10.23 31.82 -21.82
N SER A 448 10.82 30.63 -21.66
CA SER A 448 11.19 29.75 -22.78
C SER A 448 9.98 29.14 -23.51
N LEU A 449 8.82 29.12 -22.85
CA LEU A 449 7.55 28.63 -23.39
C LEU A 449 6.58 29.75 -23.75
N ALA A 450 7.00 31.03 -23.63
CA ALA A 450 6.14 32.17 -23.92
C ALA A 450 5.60 32.15 -25.35
N GLY A 451 4.34 32.54 -25.53
CA GLY A 451 3.66 32.54 -26.83
C GLY A 451 3.16 31.16 -27.29
N LYS A 452 3.43 30.10 -26.55
CA LYS A 452 2.90 28.74 -26.79
C LYS A 452 1.70 28.47 -25.89
N VAL A 453 0.78 27.61 -26.36
CA VAL A 453 -0.16 26.90 -25.50
C VAL A 453 0.51 25.62 -25.06
N TYR A 454 0.70 25.43 -23.76
CA TYR A 454 1.41 24.24 -23.26
C TYR A 454 0.75 23.61 -22.05
N LEU A 455 0.85 22.27 -22.01
CA LEU A 455 0.42 21.44 -20.90
C LEU A 455 1.62 21.12 -20.02
N LEU A 456 1.58 21.48 -18.74
CA LEU A 456 2.52 21.08 -17.72
C LEU A 456 1.95 19.83 -17.03
N ASP A 457 2.68 18.70 -17.12
CA ASP A 457 2.24 17.42 -16.57
C ASP A 457 3.27 16.90 -15.55
N PHE A 458 2.91 16.86 -14.27
CA PHE A 458 3.76 16.32 -13.20
C PHE A 458 3.39 14.87 -12.92
N TRP A 459 4.35 13.98 -13.09
CA TRP A 459 4.14 12.54 -13.07
C TRP A 459 5.32 11.75 -12.52
N ALA A 460 5.20 10.41 -12.42
CA ALA A 460 6.31 9.50 -12.17
C ALA A 460 5.99 8.09 -12.70
N THR A 461 7.03 7.30 -12.98
CA THR A 461 6.88 5.93 -13.48
C THR A 461 6.21 4.99 -12.48
N TRP A 462 6.35 5.24 -11.20
CA TRP A 462 5.71 4.49 -10.11
C TRP A 462 4.28 4.95 -9.79
N CYS A 463 3.82 6.04 -10.41
CA CYS A 463 2.48 6.58 -10.21
C CYS A 463 1.51 5.90 -11.20
N GLY A 464 0.80 4.85 -10.74
CA GLY A 464 -0.15 4.12 -11.57
C GLY A 464 -1.19 4.98 -12.28
N PRO A 465 -1.90 5.91 -11.59
CA PRO A 465 -2.82 6.86 -12.24
C PRO A 465 -2.15 7.72 -13.32
N CYS A 466 -0.90 8.19 -13.09
CA CYS A 466 -0.17 8.98 -14.09
C CYS A 466 0.08 8.19 -15.37
N VAL A 467 0.44 6.94 -15.19
CA VAL A 467 0.70 6.02 -16.30
C VAL A 467 -0.59 5.74 -17.09
N GLY A 468 -1.72 5.64 -16.40
CA GLY A 468 -3.04 5.53 -17.04
C GLY A 468 -3.38 6.70 -17.96
N GLU A 469 -2.84 7.90 -17.69
CA GLU A 469 -3.03 9.10 -18.51
C GLU A 469 -2.17 9.12 -19.79
N MET A 470 -1.13 8.29 -19.90
CA MET A 470 -0.19 8.35 -21.04
C MET A 470 -0.86 8.16 -22.41
N LYS A 471 -1.87 7.30 -22.49
CA LYS A 471 -2.64 7.10 -23.74
C LYS A 471 -3.37 8.36 -24.19
N TYR A 472 -3.87 9.16 -23.24
CA TYR A 472 -4.58 10.41 -23.53
C TYR A 472 -3.60 11.51 -23.91
N LEU A 473 -2.45 11.60 -23.22
CA LEU A 473 -1.36 12.51 -23.57
C LEU A 473 -0.79 12.21 -24.96
N GLN A 474 -0.59 10.93 -25.30
CA GLN A 474 -0.16 10.54 -26.64
C GLN A 474 -1.18 10.95 -27.69
N ALA A 475 -2.46 10.66 -27.48
CA ALA A 475 -3.52 11.05 -28.40
C ALA A 475 -3.63 12.59 -28.56
N ALA A 476 -3.44 13.34 -27.48
CA ALA A 476 -3.41 14.79 -27.50
C ALA A 476 -2.22 15.33 -28.30
N HIS A 477 -1.02 14.81 -28.07
CA HIS A 477 0.18 15.16 -28.83
C HIS A 477 0.00 14.87 -30.32
N ASP A 478 -0.41 13.65 -30.68
CA ASP A 478 -0.55 13.23 -32.07
C ASP A 478 -1.59 14.07 -32.83
N SER A 479 -2.63 14.52 -32.13
CA SER A 479 -3.71 15.32 -32.73
C SER A 479 -3.43 16.83 -32.78
N LEU A 480 -2.69 17.37 -31.82
CA LEU A 480 -2.65 18.82 -31.58
C LEU A 480 -1.24 19.44 -31.58
N ALA A 481 -0.16 18.65 -31.61
CA ALA A 481 1.19 19.20 -31.66
C ALA A 481 1.42 20.05 -32.93
N SER A 482 0.93 19.61 -34.09
CA SER A 482 0.97 20.37 -35.34
C SER A 482 0.09 21.63 -35.33
N ARG A 483 -0.85 21.73 -34.39
CA ARG A 483 -1.71 22.90 -34.16
C ARG A 483 -1.17 23.85 -33.09
N GLY A 484 0.05 23.61 -32.61
CA GLY A 484 0.75 24.50 -31.66
C GLY A 484 0.58 24.14 -30.18
N LEU A 485 0.10 22.94 -29.85
CA LEU A 485 0.17 22.41 -28.48
C LEU A 485 1.60 21.96 -28.20
N GLU A 486 2.14 22.38 -27.08
CA GLU A 486 3.36 21.83 -26.48
C GLU A 486 2.98 21.02 -25.23
N ILE A 487 3.67 19.92 -24.95
CA ILE A 487 3.54 19.19 -23.69
C ILE A 487 4.91 19.19 -23.02
N LEU A 488 4.95 19.50 -21.72
CA LEU A 488 6.13 19.39 -20.88
C LEU A 488 5.79 18.45 -19.72
N SER A 489 6.23 17.20 -19.81
CA SER A 489 6.12 16.25 -18.71
C SER A 489 7.31 16.37 -17.76
N VAL A 490 7.03 16.57 -16.47
CA VAL A 490 8.01 16.77 -15.39
C VAL A 490 8.00 15.54 -14.52
N SER A 491 9.04 14.74 -14.61
CA SER A 491 9.16 13.52 -13.80
C SER A 491 9.68 13.82 -12.40
N LEU A 492 9.03 13.17 -11.41
CA LEU A 492 9.40 13.15 -10.01
C LEU A 492 9.92 11.75 -9.58
N ASP A 493 10.52 11.01 -10.49
CA ASP A 493 11.16 9.73 -10.23
C ASP A 493 12.40 9.84 -9.35
N ARG A 494 12.88 8.72 -8.84
CA ARG A 494 14.09 8.70 -8.02
C ARG A 494 15.34 8.97 -8.83
N THR A 495 15.38 8.50 -10.08
CA THR A 495 16.51 8.70 -10.99
C THR A 495 16.06 9.03 -12.41
N PRO A 496 16.83 9.82 -13.17
CA PRO A 496 16.55 10.05 -14.58
C PRO A 496 16.58 8.77 -15.42
N ALA A 497 17.35 7.76 -14.98
CA ALA A 497 17.44 6.47 -15.64
C ALA A 497 16.11 5.70 -15.63
N ASP A 498 15.31 5.84 -14.59
CA ASP A 498 13.99 5.22 -14.49
C ASP A 498 13.06 5.75 -15.59
N VAL A 499 13.05 7.08 -15.80
CA VAL A 499 12.24 7.73 -16.84
C VAL A 499 12.74 7.33 -18.24
N ARG A 500 14.06 7.33 -18.47
CA ARG A 500 14.61 6.93 -19.78
C ARG A 500 14.25 5.48 -20.11
N ARG A 501 14.34 4.56 -19.13
CA ARG A 501 13.94 3.16 -19.29
C ARG A 501 12.46 3.04 -19.62
N PHE A 502 11.61 3.81 -18.95
CA PHE A 502 10.18 3.86 -19.22
C PHE A 502 9.88 4.27 -20.66
N ARG A 503 10.53 5.31 -21.16
CA ARG A 503 10.36 5.84 -22.53
C ARG A 503 10.90 4.91 -23.62
N THR A 504 11.80 3.98 -23.32
CA THR A 504 12.22 2.93 -24.28
C THR A 504 11.21 1.80 -24.43
N GLY A 505 10.21 1.71 -23.55
CA GLY A 505 9.14 0.73 -23.55
C GLY A 505 7.92 1.17 -24.36
N ALA A 506 6.75 1.01 -23.76
CA ALA A 506 5.44 1.24 -24.39
C ALA A 506 5.17 2.71 -24.76
N TRP A 507 5.75 3.67 -24.05
CA TRP A 507 5.46 5.09 -24.20
C TRP A 507 6.70 5.89 -24.57
N LYS A 508 6.81 6.30 -25.83
CA LYS A 508 7.98 7.05 -26.32
C LYS A 508 8.00 8.48 -25.87
N MET A 509 6.83 9.08 -25.57
CA MET A 509 6.68 10.44 -25.08
C MET A 509 7.52 11.45 -25.88
N PRO A 510 7.20 11.72 -27.17
CA PRO A 510 8.06 12.49 -28.08
C PRO A 510 7.99 14.01 -27.85
N TRP A 511 7.46 14.44 -26.73
CA TRP A 511 7.35 15.84 -26.30
C TRP A 511 8.41 16.20 -25.26
N LEU A 512 8.40 17.46 -24.79
CA LEU A 512 9.39 17.98 -23.84
C LEU A 512 9.36 17.22 -22.52
N GLN A 513 10.54 16.88 -22.01
CA GLN A 513 10.71 16.12 -20.79
C GLN A 513 11.62 16.89 -19.82
N ALA A 514 11.19 17.04 -18.58
CA ALA A 514 12.00 17.56 -17.49
C ALA A 514 12.09 16.55 -16.34
N TYR A 515 13.07 16.75 -15.49
CA TYR A 515 13.30 15.91 -14.33
C TYR A 515 13.61 16.75 -13.09
N VAL A 516 12.98 16.40 -11.95
CA VAL A 516 13.21 17.02 -10.64
C VAL A 516 13.69 15.96 -9.65
N SER A 517 14.90 16.13 -9.14
CA SER A 517 15.47 15.22 -8.12
C SER A 517 14.87 15.49 -6.75
N GLY A 518 14.49 14.43 -6.01
CA GLY A 518 14.07 14.55 -4.61
C GLY A 518 12.72 15.24 -4.40
N ALA A 519 11.78 14.97 -5.25
CA ALA A 519 10.44 15.59 -5.40
C ALA A 519 9.74 16.11 -4.14
N SER A 520 9.78 15.40 -3.02
CA SER A 520 9.10 15.82 -1.78
C SER A 520 9.84 16.93 -1.01
N GLY A 521 11.09 17.25 -1.37
CA GLY A 521 11.93 18.26 -0.72
C GLY A 521 12.30 19.46 -1.61
N ASP A 522 12.01 19.40 -2.91
CA ASP A 522 12.37 20.45 -3.84
C ASP A 522 11.56 21.73 -3.58
N PRO A 523 12.22 22.89 -3.40
CA PRO A 523 11.53 24.17 -3.17
C PRO A 523 10.56 24.53 -4.29
N GLN A 524 10.91 24.29 -5.58
CA GLN A 524 10.04 24.61 -6.70
C GLN A 524 8.74 23.79 -6.68
N MET A 525 8.81 22.51 -6.25
CA MET A 525 7.61 21.69 -6.12
C MET A 525 6.67 22.21 -5.04
N ARG A 526 7.22 22.80 -3.97
CA ARG A 526 6.40 23.49 -2.95
C ARG A 526 5.80 24.78 -3.48
N ASP A 527 6.59 25.59 -4.21
CA ASP A 527 6.13 26.87 -4.78
C ASP A 527 5.08 26.63 -5.87
N LEU A 528 5.19 25.55 -6.61
CA LEU A 528 4.21 25.06 -7.58
C LEU A 528 3.05 24.27 -6.93
N GLU A 529 3.00 24.14 -5.60
CA GLU A 529 1.98 23.39 -4.87
C GLU A 529 1.82 21.93 -5.35
N ILE A 530 2.92 21.27 -5.76
CA ILE A 530 2.92 19.86 -6.18
C ILE A 530 3.02 18.98 -4.94
N THR A 531 1.90 18.53 -4.43
CA THR A 531 1.80 17.71 -3.21
C THR A 531 1.38 16.26 -3.48
N ILE A 532 0.77 16.01 -4.63
CA ILE A 532 0.30 14.70 -5.09
C ILE A 532 0.52 14.55 -6.59
N LEU A 533 0.47 13.32 -7.11
CA LEU A 533 0.53 13.01 -8.53
C LEU A 533 -0.71 12.18 -8.95
N PRO A 534 -1.14 12.31 -10.21
CA PRO A 534 -0.71 13.27 -11.22
C PRO A 534 -1.21 14.69 -10.92
N ARG A 535 -0.51 15.71 -11.45
CA ARG A 535 -0.95 17.11 -11.46
C ARG A 535 -0.74 17.68 -12.86
N THR A 536 -1.76 18.34 -13.39
CA THR A 536 -1.73 18.89 -14.74
C THR A 536 -2.23 20.31 -14.77
N MET A 537 -1.58 21.17 -15.58
CA MET A 537 -1.92 22.58 -15.75
C MET A 537 -1.78 22.94 -17.22
N LEU A 538 -2.80 23.54 -17.80
CA LEU A 538 -2.79 24.08 -19.15
C LEU A 538 -2.52 25.59 -19.11
N ILE A 539 -1.56 26.06 -19.84
CA ILE A 539 -1.14 27.45 -19.89
C ILE A 539 -1.35 28.03 -21.30
N GLY A 540 -1.95 29.19 -21.36
CA GLY A 540 -2.18 29.94 -22.59
C GLY A 540 -0.96 30.71 -23.07
N ARG A 541 -1.05 31.30 -24.27
CA ARG A 541 0.04 32.08 -24.90
C ARG A 541 0.44 33.30 -24.09
N ASP A 542 -0.48 33.85 -23.29
CA ASP A 542 -0.26 34.98 -22.39
C ASP A 542 0.33 34.57 -21.02
N GLY A 543 0.65 33.29 -20.85
CA GLY A 543 1.18 32.72 -19.61
C GLY A 543 0.13 32.52 -18.51
N LYS A 544 -1.15 32.67 -18.81
CA LYS A 544 -2.22 32.42 -17.84
C LYS A 544 -2.67 30.96 -17.86
N ILE A 545 -3.08 30.49 -16.69
CA ILE A 545 -3.64 29.17 -16.52
C ILE A 545 -5.06 29.15 -17.11
N LEU A 546 -5.32 28.20 -17.99
CA LEU A 546 -6.60 28.02 -18.69
C LEU A 546 -7.44 26.88 -18.09
N ALA A 547 -6.80 25.82 -17.58
CA ALA A 547 -7.44 24.68 -16.96
C ALA A 547 -6.47 23.94 -16.04
N VAL A 548 -6.98 23.17 -15.09
CA VAL A 548 -6.15 22.39 -14.13
C VAL A 548 -6.77 21.03 -13.82
N ASP A 549 -5.91 20.06 -13.53
CA ASP A 549 -6.22 18.74 -12.95
C ASP A 549 -7.34 17.96 -13.68
N GLU A 550 -8.53 17.86 -13.09
CA GLU A 550 -9.61 16.96 -13.55
C GLU A 550 -10.12 17.30 -14.95
N GLU A 551 -10.07 18.55 -15.36
CA GLU A 551 -10.45 19.01 -16.70
C GLU A 551 -9.42 18.60 -17.77
N LEU A 552 -8.23 18.17 -17.32
CA LEU A 552 -7.10 17.78 -18.14
C LEU A 552 -6.76 16.29 -17.99
N ARG A 553 -7.76 15.43 -17.76
CA ARG A 553 -7.58 13.99 -17.55
C ARG A 553 -8.58 13.16 -18.33
N GLY A 554 -8.12 11.95 -18.68
CA GLY A 554 -8.97 10.98 -19.36
C GLY A 554 -9.60 11.54 -20.61
N ASP A 555 -10.87 11.23 -20.82
CA ASP A 555 -11.63 11.66 -22.01
C ASP A 555 -11.88 13.18 -22.06
N ALA A 556 -11.75 13.91 -20.94
CA ALA A 556 -11.88 15.36 -20.91
C ALA A 556 -10.65 16.10 -21.46
N LEU A 557 -9.46 15.47 -21.49
CA LEU A 557 -8.23 16.12 -21.89
C LEU A 557 -8.28 16.69 -23.31
N LEU A 558 -8.58 15.87 -24.28
CA LEU A 558 -8.53 16.29 -25.70
C LEU A 558 -9.55 17.38 -26.07
N PRO A 559 -10.82 17.31 -25.63
CA PRO A 559 -11.77 18.40 -25.81
C PRO A 559 -11.31 19.72 -25.19
N THR A 560 -10.81 19.69 -23.95
CA THR A 560 -10.33 20.88 -23.25
C THR A 560 -9.16 21.54 -23.96
N LEU A 561 -8.18 20.74 -24.43
CA LEU A 561 -7.03 21.25 -25.18
C LEU A 561 -7.44 21.87 -26.53
N ARG A 562 -8.39 21.26 -27.25
CA ARG A 562 -8.92 21.80 -28.52
C ARG A 562 -9.57 23.15 -28.29
N HIS A 563 -10.47 23.24 -27.31
CA HIS A 563 -11.16 24.49 -26.98
C HIS A 563 -10.17 25.62 -26.60
N ALA A 564 -9.15 25.28 -25.84
CA ALA A 564 -8.11 26.23 -25.46
C ALA A 564 -7.30 26.75 -26.67
N LEU A 565 -6.92 25.87 -27.59
CA LEU A 565 -6.21 26.28 -28.83
C LEU A 565 -7.08 27.17 -29.70
N GLU A 566 -8.35 26.83 -29.92
CA GLU A 566 -9.30 27.62 -30.70
C GLU A 566 -9.57 28.99 -30.08
N GLY A 567 -9.72 29.06 -28.77
CA GLY A 567 -9.89 30.35 -28.04
C GLY A 567 -8.65 31.24 -28.04
N GLN A 568 -7.49 30.75 -28.43
CA GLN A 568 -6.22 31.49 -28.50
C GLN A 568 -5.80 31.81 -29.97
N GLU A 569 -6.48 31.28 -30.98
CA GLU A 569 -6.24 31.60 -32.39
C GLU A 569 -6.78 33.00 -32.81
N GLY A 570 -7.63 33.64 -31.99
CA GLY A 570 -8.26 34.92 -32.24
C GLY A 570 -7.75 36.10 -31.41
N ARG A 571 -6.64 35.94 -30.68
CA ARG A 571 -6.08 37.01 -29.84
C ARG A 571 -4.67 37.39 -30.23
#